data_0263356f9d84c21c7cbbb31950ee4afe
#
_entry.id   0263356f9d84c21c7cbbb31950ee4afe
#
_cell.length_a   1.000
_cell.length_b   1.000
_cell.length_c   1.000
_cell.angle_alpha   90.00
_cell.angle_beta   90.00
_cell.angle_gamma   90.00
#
_symmetry.space_group_name_H-M   'P 1'
#
loop_
_entity.id
_entity.type
_entity.pdbx_description
1 polymer ?
#
loop_
_entity_poly.entity_id
_entity_poly.type
_entity_poly.pdbx_seq_one_letter_code
_entity_poly.pdbx_strand_id
1 'polypeptide(L)'
;LLGLTKWAEGAGVNPNINSVPTNLSRYKMENYLKEIFLDSDTTIALLSGAPFDDPNWWLLSNDAIQNACRAVNKMAGSVRMLGHSVITPKYPNWMDEVDRAIEELKPVSWKSYTIGDPFGPSKYAWRLDDEKLMYPFYEKAIKSGINTICIHKGLMPLDYEKAFAGTWESATVNDLGQAA
;
A
#
# COMPACT_ATOMS: atom_id res chain seq x y z
N LEU A 1 2.41 -1.19 14.95
CA LEU A 1 3.83 -0.89 15.09
C LEU A 1 4.56 -1.97 15.90
N LEU A 2 4.08 -2.36 17.10
CA LEU A 2 4.67 -3.47 17.89
C LEU A 2 4.67 -4.80 17.14
N GLY A 3 3.68 -5.08 16.30
CA GLY A 3 3.62 -6.27 15.45
C GLY A 3 4.68 -6.26 14.35
N LEU A 4 4.90 -5.10 13.71
CA LEU A 4 5.93 -4.92 12.68
C LEU A 4 7.35 -5.04 13.26
N THR A 5 7.59 -4.51 14.46
CA THR A 5 8.90 -4.66 15.11
C THR A 5 9.20 -6.10 15.49
N LYS A 6 8.22 -6.84 16.03
CA LYS A 6 8.38 -8.27 16.32
C LYS A 6 8.57 -9.11 15.07
N TRP A 7 7.89 -8.78 13.99
CA TRP A 7 8.08 -9.44 12.70
C TRP A 7 9.50 -9.18 12.16
N ALA A 8 9.96 -7.94 12.19
CA ALA A 8 11.30 -7.57 11.74
C ALA A 8 12.41 -8.22 12.58
N GLU A 9 12.19 -8.36 13.89
CA GLU A 9 13.06 -9.09 14.81
C GLU A 9 13.13 -10.58 14.45
N GLY A 10 11.97 -11.23 14.28
CA GLY A 10 11.88 -12.64 13.91
C GLY A 10 12.44 -12.95 12.52
N ALA A 11 12.36 -12.00 11.58
CA ALA A 11 12.91 -12.13 10.23
C ALA A 11 14.42 -11.80 10.15
N GLY A 12 15.06 -11.38 11.24
CA GLY A 12 16.47 -11.00 11.25
C GLY A 12 16.80 -9.72 10.47
N VAL A 13 15.77 -8.94 10.12
CA VAL A 13 15.92 -7.73 9.27
C VAL A 13 16.58 -6.58 10.04
N ASN A 14 16.46 -6.57 11.36
CA ASN A 14 17.14 -5.58 12.20
C ASN A 14 17.55 -6.19 13.54
N PRO A 15 18.78 -6.72 13.66
CA PRO A 15 19.27 -7.36 14.89
C PRO A 15 19.42 -6.40 16.08
N ASN A 16 19.30 -5.10 15.87
CA ASN A 16 19.48 -4.06 16.90
C ASN A 16 18.17 -3.44 17.42
N ILE A 17 17.04 -4.11 17.24
CA ILE A 17 15.72 -3.68 17.76
C ILE A 17 15.62 -3.78 19.30
N ASN A 18 16.65 -3.44 20.04
CA ASN A 18 16.63 -3.55 21.50
C ASN A 18 15.89 -2.40 22.21
N SER A 19 15.41 -1.38 21.48
CA SER A 19 14.61 -0.29 22.06
C SER A 19 13.53 0.21 21.12
N VAL A 20 12.33 -0.33 21.24
CA VAL A 20 11.14 0.07 20.48
C VAL A 20 10.87 1.59 20.53
N PRO A 21 10.99 2.31 21.66
CA PRO A 21 10.80 3.76 21.68
C PRO A 21 11.80 4.53 20.84
N THR A 22 13.05 4.13 20.82
CA THR A 22 14.12 4.80 20.06
C THR A 22 13.95 4.58 18.57
N ASN A 23 13.51 3.39 18.17
CA ASN A 23 13.26 3.08 16.76
C ASN A 23 12.06 3.85 16.22
N LEU A 24 10.96 3.96 16.98
CA LEU A 24 9.78 4.71 16.55
C LEU A 24 10.06 6.21 16.38
N SER A 25 10.96 6.78 17.19
CA SER A 25 11.36 8.18 17.04
C SER A 25 12.11 8.49 15.76
N ARG A 26 12.62 7.47 15.06
CA ARG A 26 13.29 7.60 13.74
C ARG A 26 12.33 7.64 12.57
N TYR A 27 11.06 7.24 12.73
CA TYR A 27 10.05 7.33 11.68
C TYR A 27 9.57 8.79 11.51
N LYS A 28 10.49 9.67 11.16
CA LYS A 28 10.23 11.07 10.85
C LYS A 28 10.57 11.35 9.41
N MET A 29 9.90 12.31 8.83
CA MET A 29 10.11 12.72 7.44
C MET A 29 11.58 13.09 7.18
N GLU A 30 12.22 13.80 8.10
CA GLU A 30 13.63 14.21 7.95
C GLU A 30 14.57 13.01 7.83
N ASN A 31 14.37 11.99 8.67
CA ASN A 31 15.19 10.78 8.62
C ASN A 31 14.94 10.00 7.34
N TYR A 32 13.68 9.88 6.94
CA TYR A 32 13.31 9.24 5.68
C TYR A 32 13.97 9.94 4.49
N LEU A 33 13.87 11.26 4.40
CA LEU A 33 14.47 12.03 3.31
C LEU A 33 16.00 11.90 3.29
N LYS A 34 16.61 11.91 4.49
CA LYS A 34 18.06 11.71 4.60
C LYS A 34 18.47 10.34 4.10
N GLU A 35 17.87 9.28 4.62
CA GLU A 35 18.24 7.89 4.29
C GLU A 35 17.95 7.55 2.81
N ILE A 36 16.82 8.01 2.28
CA ILE A 36 16.40 7.66 0.91
C ILE A 36 17.06 8.53 -0.16
N PHE A 37 17.25 9.82 0.09
CA PHE A 37 17.69 10.75 -0.97
C PHE A 37 19.07 11.36 -0.76
N LEU A 38 19.59 11.38 0.46
CA LEU A 38 20.90 11.99 0.74
C LEU A 38 21.99 10.94 1.02
N ASP A 39 21.63 9.84 1.65
CA ASP A 39 22.56 8.76 1.99
C ASP A 39 22.53 7.61 0.97
N SER A 40 21.74 7.71 -0.09
CA SER A 40 21.65 6.70 -1.17
C SER A 40 21.59 7.35 -2.55
N ASP A 41 21.76 6.54 -3.60
CA ASP A 41 21.68 6.95 -5.00
C ASP A 41 20.23 7.00 -5.53
N THR A 42 19.22 6.99 -4.64
CA THR A 42 17.82 7.03 -5.05
C THR A 42 17.46 8.40 -5.65
N THR A 43 17.10 8.39 -6.91
CA THR A 43 16.70 9.60 -7.63
C THR A 43 15.23 9.92 -7.42
N ILE A 44 14.36 8.92 -7.52
CA ILE A 44 12.90 9.03 -7.37
C ILE A 44 12.42 7.88 -6.49
N ALA A 45 11.56 8.19 -5.52
CA ALA A 45 10.89 7.21 -4.69
C ALA A 45 9.38 7.19 -4.99
N LEU A 46 8.74 6.03 -4.78
CA LEU A 46 7.30 5.85 -4.90
C LEU A 46 6.72 5.56 -3.51
N LEU A 47 5.99 6.52 -2.97
CA LEU A 47 5.38 6.43 -1.65
C LEU A 47 4.06 5.64 -1.70
N SER A 48 3.89 4.70 -0.80
CA SER A 48 2.74 3.82 -0.73
C SER A 48 2.17 3.73 0.68
N GLY A 49 0.85 3.53 0.76
CA GLY A 49 0.15 3.17 1.99
C GLY A 49 -0.19 1.69 2.04
N ALA A 50 -0.71 1.26 3.18
CA ALA A 50 -1.28 -0.06 3.37
C ALA A 50 -2.67 0.09 4.02
N PRO A 51 -3.72 -0.48 3.40
CA PRO A 51 -5.05 -0.47 3.96
C PRO A 51 -5.19 -1.52 5.07
N PHE A 52 -6.11 -1.24 5.99
CA PHE A 52 -6.60 -2.16 7.01
C PHE A 52 -8.12 -2.13 6.99
N ASP A 53 -8.75 -3.11 7.60
CA ASP A 53 -10.22 -3.15 7.70
C ASP A 53 -10.80 -1.95 8.44
N ASP A 54 -10.07 -1.40 9.40
CA ASP A 54 -10.38 -0.12 10.03
C ASP A 54 -9.51 0.99 9.41
N PRO A 55 -10.11 2.00 8.74
CA PRO A 55 -9.38 3.10 8.13
C PRO A 55 -8.50 3.90 9.10
N ASN A 56 -8.82 3.90 10.39
CA ASN A 56 -8.02 4.58 11.41
C ASN A 56 -6.65 3.93 11.64
N TRP A 57 -6.47 2.70 11.17
CA TRP A 57 -5.21 1.95 11.27
C TRP A 57 -4.35 2.06 10.03
N TRP A 58 -4.83 2.72 8.97
CA TRP A 58 -4.03 2.90 7.76
C TRP A 58 -2.73 3.59 8.09
N LEU A 59 -1.61 3.04 7.63
CA LEU A 59 -0.29 3.62 7.84
C LEU A 59 -0.18 5.02 7.22
N LEU A 60 -0.72 5.19 6.01
CA LEU A 60 -0.81 6.46 5.31
C LEU A 60 -2.14 6.50 4.55
N SER A 61 -2.91 7.56 4.73
CA SER A 61 -4.07 7.84 3.89
C SER A 61 -3.63 8.34 2.50
N ASN A 62 -4.53 8.28 1.52
CA ASN A 62 -4.25 8.82 0.18
C ASN A 62 -3.88 10.30 0.22
N ASP A 63 -4.54 11.08 1.08
CA ASP A 63 -4.21 12.50 1.29
C ASP A 63 -2.81 12.69 1.89
N ALA A 64 -2.47 11.88 2.89
CA ALA A 64 -1.14 11.95 3.51
C ALA A 64 -0.03 11.62 2.51
N ILE A 65 -0.23 10.62 1.65
CA ILE A 65 0.70 10.24 0.58
C ILE A 65 0.90 11.43 -0.37
N GLN A 66 -0.18 11.99 -0.90
CA GLN A 66 -0.07 13.06 -1.90
C GLN A 66 0.47 14.36 -1.29
N ASN A 67 0.11 14.68 -0.05
CA ASN A 67 0.66 15.83 0.65
C ASN A 67 2.17 15.70 0.89
N ALA A 68 2.64 14.50 1.28
CA ALA A 68 4.05 14.21 1.43
C ALA A 68 4.80 14.36 0.10
N CYS A 69 4.27 13.80 -1.00
CA CYS A 69 4.85 13.93 -2.33
C CYS A 69 4.96 15.40 -2.76
N ARG A 70 3.90 16.18 -2.59
CA ARG A 70 3.91 17.62 -2.91
C ARG A 70 4.95 18.39 -2.08
N ALA A 71 5.04 18.11 -0.79
CA ALA A 71 6.00 18.75 0.10
C ALA A 71 7.44 18.44 -0.29
N VAL A 72 7.77 17.16 -0.52
CA VAL A 72 9.12 16.73 -0.93
C VAL A 72 9.51 17.32 -2.28
N ASN A 73 8.63 17.26 -3.27
CA ASN A 73 8.89 17.79 -4.60
C ASN A 73 9.07 19.32 -4.59
N LYS A 74 8.29 20.01 -3.76
CA LYS A 74 8.46 21.46 -3.55
C LYS A 74 9.80 21.80 -2.92
N MET A 75 10.23 21.07 -1.88
CA MET A 75 11.54 21.27 -1.25
C MET A 75 12.70 20.99 -2.20
N ALA A 76 12.58 19.96 -3.02
CA ALA A 76 13.60 19.56 -3.98
C ALA A 76 13.65 20.44 -5.24
N GLY A 77 12.62 21.23 -5.53
CA GLY A 77 12.49 21.98 -6.78
C GLY A 77 12.34 21.07 -8.03
N SER A 78 12.09 19.79 -7.84
CA SER A 78 11.98 18.77 -8.90
C SER A 78 11.16 17.58 -8.42
N VAL A 79 10.74 16.71 -9.34
CA VAL A 79 10.02 15.47 -9.00
C VAL A 79 11.00 14.46 -8.39
N ARG A 80 10.89 14.22 -7.08
CA ARG A 80 11.67 13.27 -6.31
C ARG A 80 10.80 12.19 -5.65
N MET A 81 9.53 12.48 -5.45
CA MET A 81 8.59 11.54 -4.83
C MET A 81 7.29 11.49 -5.62
N LEU A 82 6.87 10.28 -5.95
CA LEU A 82 5.61 9.95 -6.59
C LEU A 82 4.73 9.20 -5.57
N GLY A 83 3.41 9.23 -5.75
CA GLY A 83 2.48 8.61 -4.80
C GLY A 83 1.52 7.63 -5.47
N HIS A 84 1.29 6.50 -4.80
CA HIS A 84 0.14 5.66 -5.06
C HIS A 84 -1.13 6.30 -4.51
N SER A 85 -2.31 5.93 -5.06
CA SER A 85 -3.55 5.90 -4.30
C SER A 85 -3.89 4.45 -3.93
N VAL A 86 -4.17 4.24 -2.67
CA VAL A 86 -4.63 2.95 -2.15
C VAL A 86 -6.09 2.78 -2.51
N ILE A 87 -6.44 1.65 -3.12
CA ILE A 87 -7.83 1.23 -3.36
C ILE A 87 -8.21 0.09 -2.42
N THR A 88 -9.45 0.08 -2.01
CA THR A 88 -10.01 -0.89 -1.06
C THR A 88 -11.30 -1.49 -1.60
N PRO A 89 -11.22 -2.34 -2.64
CA PRO A 89 -12.40 -3.00 -3.20
C PRO A 89 -13.24 -3.69 -2.13
N LYS A 90 -14.57 -3.69 -2.30
CA LYS A 90 -15.58 -4.12 -1.32
C LYS A 90 -15.82 -3.19 -0.12
N TYR A 91 -14.96 -2.20 0.14
CA TYR A 91 -15.30 -1.18 1.12
C TYR A 91 -16.51 -0.36 0.67
N PRO A 92 -17.34 0.14 1.59
CA PRO A 92 -18.39 1.10 1.23
C PRO A 92 -17.80 2.29 0.48
N ASN A 93 -18.43 2.68 -0.62
CA ASN A 93 -18.08 3.88 -1.41
C ASN A 93 -16.62 3.92 -1.94
N TRP A 94 -15.95 2.77 -2.07
CA TRP A 94 -14.56 2.74 -2.54
C TRP A 94 -14.38 3.32 -3.97
N MET A 95 -15.40 3.21 -4.83
CA MET A 95 -15.36 3.79 -6.16
C MET A 95 -15.48 5.32 -6.15
N ASP A 96 -16.14 5.91 -5.15
CA ASP A 96 -16.18 7.36 -4.97
C ASP A 96 -14.78 7.88 -4.59
N GLU A 97 -14.03 7.11 -3.78
CA GLU A 97 -12.63 7.43 -3.47
C GLU A 97 -11.72 7.29 -4.70
N VAL A 98 -11.99 6.34 -5.60
CA VAL A 98 -11.30 6.24 -6.90
C VAL A 98 -11.56 7.49 -7.73
N ASP A 99 -12.80 7.96 -7.83
CA ASP A 99 -13.14 9.19 -8.55
C ASP A 99 -12.44 10.40 -7.96
N ARG A 100 -12.51 10.56 -6.64
CA ARG A 100 -11.80 11.61 -5.93
C ARG A 100 -10.28 11.55 -6.16
N ALA A 101 -9.70 10.36 -6.15
CA ALA A 101 -8.27 10.20 -6.41
C ALA A 101 -7.90 10.65 -7.83
N ILE A 102 -8.70 10.31 -8.83
CA ILE A 102 -8.49 10.74 -10.21
C ILE A 102 -8.58 12.26 -10.34
N GLU A 103 -9.59 12.86 -9.73
CA GLU A 103 -9.88 14.30 -9.89
C GLU A 103 -8.94 15.20 -9.08
N GLU A 104 -8.70 14.85 -7.82
CA GLU A 104 -8.04 15.73 -6.85
C GLU A 104 -6.61 15.32 -6.53
N LEU A 105 -6.37 14.01 -6.32
CA LEU A 105 -5.08 13.52 -5.83
C LEU A 105 -4.08 13.27 -6.96
N LYS A 106 -4.56 12.77 -8.11
CA LYS A 106 -3.76 12.51 -9.31
C LYS A 106 -2.56 11.60 -9.04
N PRO A 107 -2.78 10.38 -8.52
CA PRO A 107 -1.71 9.45 -8.25
C PRO A 107 -1.06 8.98 -9.56
N VAL A 108 0.16 8.46 -9.49
CA VAL A 108 0.83 7.88 -10.68
C VAL A 108 0.45 6.42 -10.89
N SER A 109 -0.09 5.78 -9.87
CA SER A 109 -0.49 4.37 -9.89
C SER A 109 -1.39 4.04 -8.70
N TRP A 110 -2.01 2.87 -8.75
CA TRP A 110 -2.86 2.33 -7.70
C TRP A 110 -2.11 1.32 -6.84
N LYS A 111 -2.48 1.19 -5.57
CA LYS A 111 -1.95 0.19 -4.65
C LYS A 111 -3.09 -0.52 -3.94
N SER A 112 -2.98 -1.85 -3.80
CA SER A 112 -3.91 -2.59 -2.95
C SER A 112 -3.34 -3.91 -2.43
N TYR A 113 -4.09 -4.50 -1.50
CA TYR A 113 -3.86 -5.80 -0.90
C TYR A 113 -5.12 -6.64 -1.09
N THR A 114 -5.02 -7.73 -1.82
CA THR A 114 -6.20 -8.57 -2.13
C THR A 114 -6.73 -9.32 -0.93
N ILE A 115 -5.93 -9.54 0.09
CA ILE A 115 -6.37 -10.15 1.35
C ILE A 115 -7.20 -9.20 2.23
N GLY A 116 -7.28 -7.91 1.88
CA GLY A 116 -7.89 -6.88 2.74
C GLY A 116 -6.97 -6.50 3.90
N ASP A 117 -7.27 -6.97 5.10
CA ASP A 117 -6.44 -6.73 6.28
C ASP A 117 -5.21 -7.65 6.30
N PRO A 118 -3.98 -7.12 6.41
CA PRO A 118 -2.77 -7.95 6.45
C PRO A 118 -2.53 -8.67 7.79
N PHE A 119 -3.34 -8.42 8.82
CA PHE A 119 -3.16 -9.01 10.16
C PHE A 119 -4.18 -10.07 10.53
N GLY A 120 -5.18 -10.32 9.70
CA GLY A 120 -6.18 -11.35 9.96
C GLY A 120 -7.20 -11.51 8.84
N PRO A 121 -8.11 -12.48 8.95
CA PRO A 121 -9.16 -12.68 7.97
C PRO A 121 -10.02 -11.43 7.81
N SER A 122 -10.13 -10.95 6.59
CA SER A 122 -10.87 -9.73 6.24
C SER A 122 -12.14 -10.05 5.48
N LYS A 123 -13.24 -9.39 5.82
CA LYS A 123 -14.48 -9.41 5.03
C LYS A 123 -14.34 -8.69 3.69
N TYR A 124 -13.28 -7.93 3.53
CA TYR A 124 -12.98 -7.16 2.32
C TYR A 124 -11.93 -7.84 1.43
N ALA A 125 -11.58 -9.10 1.69
CA ALA A 125 -10.74 -9.87 0.77
C ALA A 125 -11.41 -9.98 -0.61
N TRP A 126 -10.63 -9.82 -1.68
CA TRP A 126 -11.12 -9.74 -3.04
C TRP A 126 -10.16 -10.42 -4.04
N ARG A 127 -10.59 -10.55 -5.28
CA ARG A 127 -9.79 -11.17 -6.35
C ARG A 127 -9.67 -10.23 -7.54
N LEU A 128 -8.55 -10.30 -8.23
CA LEU A 128 -8.30 -9.50 -9.43
C LEU A 128 -9.25 -9.87 -10.58
N ASP A 129 -9.66 -11.13 -10.65
CA ASP A 129 -10.57 -11.67 -11.69
C ASP A 129 -12.06 -11.54 -11.33
N ASP A 130 -12.43 -10.78 -10.31
CA ASP A 130 -13.83 -10.47 -10.00
C ASP A 130 -14.35 -9.43 -11.01
N GLU A 131 -14.99 -9.90 -12.06
CA GLU A 131 -15.49 -9.08 -13.18
C GLU A 131 -16.45 -7.97 -12.69
N LYS A 132 -17.34 -8.29 -11.79
CA LYS A 132 -18.34 -7.31 -11.32
C LYS A 132 -17.73 -6.23 -10.43
N LEU A 133 -16.71 -6.59 -9.67
CA LEU A 133 -16.06 -5.68 -8.74
C LEU A 133 -14.96 -4.87 -9.42
N MET A 134 -14.11 -5.54 -10.21
CA MET A 134 -12.86 -4.95 -10.67
C MET A 134 -12.89 -4.40 -12.09
N TYR A 135 -13.69 -4.97 -13.01
CA TYR A 135 -13.71 -4.49 -14.39
C TYR A 135 -14.16 -3.03 -14.50
N PRO A 136 -15.19 -2.56 -13.79
CA PRO A 136 -15.53 -1.13 -13.78
C PRO A 136 -14.37 -0.23 -13.29
N PHE A 137 -13.58 -0.71 -12.36
CA PHE A 137 -12.38 0.00 -11.91
C PHE A 137 -11.29 0.00 -12.98
N TYR A 138 -11.02 -1.14 -13.63
CA TYR A 138 -10.01 -1.23 -14.70
C TYR A 138 -10.34 -0.29 -15.86
N GLU A 139 -11.60 -0.28 -16.31
CA GLU A 139 -12.05 0.65 -17.35
C GLU A 139 -11.83 2.12 -16.94
N LYS A 140 -12.14 2.45 -15.69
CA LYS A 140 -11.96 3.80 -15.15
C LYS A 140 -10.48 4.17 -15.03
N ALA A 141 -9.63 3.26 -14.57
CA ALA A 141 -8.19 3.44 -14.48
C ALA A 141 -7.57 3.69 -15.88
N ILE A 142 -7.92 2.88 -16.86
CA ILE A 142 -7.48 3.04 -18.24
C ILE A 142 -7.94 4.39 -18.81
N LYS A 143 -9.22 4.73 -18.64
CA LYS A 143 -9.79 6.00 -19.12
C LYS A 143 -9.12 7.23 -18.49
N SER A 144 -8.70 7.14 -17.24
CA SER A 144 -7.99 8.22 -16.54
C SER A 144 -6.52 8.33 -16.90
N GLY A 145 -5.95 7.34 -17.60
CA GLY A 145 -4.52 7.25 -17.90
C GLY A 145 -3.67 6.73 -16.74
N ILE A 146 -4.28 6.32 -15.61
CA ILE A 146 -3.59 5.77 -14.44
C ILE A 146 -3.73 4.24 -14.48
N ASN A 147 -3.05 3.61 -15.42
CA ASN A 147 -3.20 2.20 -15.78
C ASN A 147 -2.17 1.25 -15.16
N THR A 148 -1.41 1.70 -14.18
CA THR A 148 -0.51 0.85 -13.39
C THR A 148 -1.16 0.51 -12.05
N ILE A 149 -1.25 -0.78 -11.74
CA ILE A 149 -1.82 -1.29 -10.50
C ILE A 149 -0.78 -2.15 -9.78
N CYS A 150 -0.38 -1.75 -8.59
CA CYS A 150 0.58 -2.45 -7.74
C CYS A 150 -0.17 -3.27 -6.69
N ILE A 151 -0.12 -4.58 -6.80
CA ILE A 151 -0.87 -5.48 -5.91
C ILE A 151 0.09 -6.29 -5.05
N HIS A 152 -0.22 -6.35 -3.75
CA HIS A 152 0.45 -7.26 -2.82
C HIS A 152 -0.16 -8.65 -2.96
N LYS A 153 0.66 -9.62 -3.39
CA LYS A 153 0.31 -11.03 -3.55
C LYS A 153 1.52 -11.93 -3.29
N GLY A 154 1.26 -13.19 -3.01
CA GLY A 154 2.31 -14.20 -2.81
C GLY A 154 3.00 -14.09 -1.46
N LEU A 155 4.14 -14.72 -1.32
CA LEU A 155 5.04 -14.82 -0.14
C LEU A 155 4.35 -14.58 1.21
N MET A 156 3.64 -15.60 1.66
CA MET A 156 2.92 -15.55 2.92
C MET A 156 3.68 -16.36 3.99
N PRO A 157 3.55 -16.00 5.29
CA PRO A 157 4.16 -16.75 6.38
C PRO A 157 3.74 -18.23 6.38
N LEU A 158 4.51 -19.08 7.04
CA LEU A 158 4.11 -20.44 7.34
C LEU A 158 2.76 -20.45 8.05
N ASP A 159 1.93 -21.47 7.80
CA ASP A 159 0.58 -21.61 8.33
C ASP A 159 -0.41 -20.49 7.93
N TYR A 160 -0.10 -19.76 6.85
CA TYR A 160 -0.95 -18.67 6.35
C TYR A 160 -2.38 -19.10 6.05
N GLU A 161 -2.57 -20.26 5.41
CA GLU A 161 -3.90 -20.82 5.12
C GLU A 161 -4.73 -20.99 6.39
N LYS A 162 -4.10 -21.36 7.49
CA LYS A 162 -4.73 -21.50 8.79
C LYS A 162 -5.01 -20.14 9.43
N ALA A 163 -4.05 -19.23 9.37
CA ALA A 163 -4.15 -17.88 9.97
C ALA A 163 -5.21 -17.02 9.25
N PHE A 164 -5.39 -17.21 7.94
CA PHE A 164 -6.32 -16.47 7.09
C PHE A 164 -7.39 -17.38 6.47
N ALA A 165 -7.91 -18.30 7.27
CA ALA A 165 -8.94 -19.23 6.83
C ALA A 165 -10.11 -18.51 6.15
N GLY A 166 -10.45 -18.95 4.93
CA GLY A 166 -11.52 -18.38 4.11
C GLY A 166 -11.16 -17.13 3.32
N THR A 167 -9.94 -16.60 3.45
CA THR A 167 -9.47 -15.43 2.67
C THR A 167 -8.08 -15.60 2.04
N TRP A 168 -7.36 -16.64 2.40
CA TRP A 168 -5.98 -16.87 1.95
C TRP A 168 -5.84 -17.03 0.43
N GLU A 169 -6.86 -17.58 -0.24
CA GLU A 169 -6.86 -17.73 -1.70
C GLU A 169 -6.73 -16.39 -2.41
N SER A 170 -7.25 -15.31 -1.81
CA SER A 170 -7.13 -13.97 -2.35
C SER A 170 -5.68 -13.45 -2.40
N ALA A 171 -4.77 -14.03 -1.62
CA ALA A 171 -3.35 -13.69 -1.64
C ALA A 171 -2.56 -14.49 -2.70
N THR A 172 -3.13 -15.57 -3.25
CA THR A 172 -2.48 -16.36 -4.29
C THR A 172 -2.42 -15.60 -5.62
N VAL A 173 -1.56 -16.05 -6.52
CA VAL A 173 -1.41 -15.47 -7.87
C VAL A 173 -2.34 -16.09 -8.91
N ASN A 174 -3.25 -16.98 -8.49
CA ASN A 174 -4.09 -17.76 -9.39
C ASN A 174 -5.11 -16.95 -10.20
N ASP A 175 -5.39 -15.72 -9.79
CA ASP A 175 -6.31 -14.80 -10.46
C ASP A 175 -5.63 -13.81 -11.41
N LEU A 176 -4.30 -13.83 -11.53
CA LEU A 176 -3.56 -12.90 -12.38
C LEU A 176 -3.79 -13.16 -13.87
N GLY A 177 -3.79 -14.43 -14.30
CA GLY A 177 -3.90 -14.79 -15.70
C GLY A 177 -5.27 -14.50 -16.34
N GLN A 178 -6.31 -14.31 -15.53
CA GLN A 178 -7.65 -13.94 -16.01
C GLN A 178 -7.90 -12.44 -15.92
N ALA A 179 -7.13 -11.73 -15.09
CA ALA A 179 -7.25 -10.29 -14.92
C ALA A 179 -6.35 -9.48 -15.87
N ALA A 180 -5.40 -10.13 -16.51
CA ALA A 180 -4.47 -9.54 -17.49
C ALA A 180 -5.01 -9.62 -18.91
#